data_64a33438a6695e5b4a559f9531a96704
#
_entry.id   64a33438a6695e5b4a559f9531a96704
#
_cell.length_a   1.000
_cell.length_b   1.000
_cell.length_c   1.000
_cell.angle_alpha   90.00
_cell.angle_beta   90.00
_cell.angle_gamma   90.00
#
_symmetry.space_group_name_H-M   'P 1'
#
loop_
_entity.id
_entity.type
_entity.pdbx_description
1 polymer ?
#
loop_
_entity_poly.entity_id
_entity_poly.type
_entity_poly.pdbx_seq_one_letter_code
_entity_poly.pdbx_strand_id
1 'polypeptide(L)'
;MIVSMRAVSLSALALSSLVLCACARWFPAPVPMRSVEWAQPAAKPRARCLVVFLPGMGDDAEDFERLGFVAEVKKHDLSVDMVAAHATLGYYARATFPERLATDVVEPARARGYEQLWLIGMSLGGLGTLYYSRGHAADVTGVLALAPYLGERELSDEIRAQGGLASWHGPPRVDVMNGNNYQREIWRWLQAVTRGQEPGPNIYLGYGRDDKLARQDELLAAALPEGHTYLIDGAHDWTTWKVLLGRFLQSSDFARSCR
;
A
#
# COMPACT_ATOMS: atom_id res chain seq x y z
N MET A 1 23.70 18.76 -48.04
CA MET A 1 23.58 19.53 -46.79
C MET A 1 22.34 19.02 -46.08
N ILE A 2 22.52 18.00 -45.23
CA ILE A 2 21.43 17.37 -44.44
C ILE A 2 21.84 17.55 -43.00
N VAL A 3 21.19 18.52 -42.31
CA VAL A 3 21.42 18.80 -40.88
C VAL A 3 20.53 17.89 -40.07
N SER A 4 21.15 17.15 -39.17
CA SER A 4 20.62 16.17 -38.26
C SER A 4 19.64 16.76 -37.24
N MET A 5 18.38 16.32 -37.29
CA MET A 5 17.34 16.55 -36.26
C MET A 5 17.27 15.35 -35.32
N ARG A 6 18.25 15.14 -34.44
CA ARG A 6 18.20 14.10 -33.41
C ARG A 6 18.61 14.52 -31.99
N ALA A 7 18.53 15.78 -31.64
CA ALA A 7 19.00 16.28 -30.34
C ALA A 7 17.91 16.84 -29.38
N VAL A 8 16.61 16.74 -29.71
CA VAL A 8 15.55 17.42 -28.92
C VAL A 8 14.75 16.52 -28.01
N SER A 9 14.80 15.17 -28.14
CA SER A 9 13.91 14.31 -27.38
C SER A 9 14.43 13.83 -26.01
N LEU A 10 15.72 13.91 -25.72
CA LEU A 10 16.30 13.48 -24.43
C LEU A 10 16.18 14.55 -23.33
N SER A 11 16.10 15.82 -23.70
CA SER A 11 16.00 16.91 -22.72
C SER A 11 14.60 17.10 -22.14
N ALA A 12 13.54 16.71 -22.86
CA ALA A 12 12.16 16.87 -22.41
C ALA A 12 11.74 15.84 -21.35
N LEU A 13 12.24 14.61 -21.43
CA LEU A 13 11.97 13.55 -20.44
C LEU A 13 12.67 13.81 -19.09
N ALA A 14 13.89 14.32 -19.13
CA ALA A 14 14.62 14.68 -17.90
C ALA A 14 13.98 15.88 -17.17
N LEU A 15 13.39 16.84 -17.91
CA LEU A 15 12.69 17.96 -17.30
C LEU A 15 11.37 17.54 -16.62
N SER A 16 10.63 16.59 -17.19
CA SER A 16 9.38 16.11 -16.59
C SER A 16 9.60 15.41 -15.25
N SER A 17 10.65 14.62 -15.12
CA SER A 17 10.99 13.92 -13.86
C SER A 17 11.44 14.89 -12.77
N LEU A 18 12.17 15.93 -13.13
CA LEU A 18 12.62 16.98 -12.19
C LEU A 18 11.45 17.86 -11.71
N VAL A 19 10.46 18.12 -12.54
CA VAL A 19 9.27 18.91 -12.18
C VAL A 19 8.38 18.13 -11.22
N LEU A 20 8.16 16.82 -11.44
CA LEU A 20 7.38 15.99 -10.53
C LEU A 20 8.04 15.84 -9.14
N CYS A 21 9.36 15.68 -9.09
CA CYS A 21 10.10 15.61 -7.84
C CYS A 21 10.13 16.96 -7.10
N ALA A 22 10.19 18.07 -7.79
CA ALA A 22 10.09 19.41 -7.21
C ALA A 22 8.68 19.68 -6.67
N CYS A 23 7.62 19.32 -7.41
CA CYS A 23 6.23 19.48 -6.96
C CYS A 23 5.90 18.65 -5.72
N ALA A 24 6.44 17.43 -5.58
CA ALA A 24 6.20 16.59 -4.42
C ALA A 24 6.67 17.23 -3.09
N ARG A 25 7.67 18.10 -3.12
CA ARG A 25 8.13 18.86 -1.93
C ARG A 25 7.13 19.92 -1.46
N TRP A 26 6.15 20.28 -2.28
CA TRP A 26 5.11 21.26 -1.94
C TRP A 26 3.91 20.61 -1.24
N PHE A 27 3.77 19.29 -1.30
CA PHE A 27 2.72 18.60 -0.57
C PHE A 27 2.99 18.67 0.93
N PRO A 28 1.98 19.00 1.74
CA PRO A 28 2.15 19.09 3.19
C PRO A 28 2.49 17.72 3.78
N ALA A 29 3.35 17.73 4.78
CA ALA A 29 3.65 16.58 5.63
C ALA A 29 3.79 17.07 7.08
N PRO A 30 2.67 17.48 7.72
CA PRO A 30 2.69 17.98 9.07
C PRO A 30 3.17 16.93 10.07
N VAL A 31 3.82 17.40 11.14
CA VAL A 31 4.26 16.55 12.25
C VAL A 31 3.55 17.06 13.52
N PRO A 32 2.84 16.18 14.23
CA PRO A 32 2.59 14.77 13.95
C PRO A 32 1.71 14.54 12.71
N MET A 33 1.76 13.33 12.13
CA MET A 33 0.83 12.89 11.10
C MET A 33 -0.59 12.83 11.70
N ARG A 34 -1.52 13.56 11.10
CA ARG A 34 -2.92 13.54 11.56
C ARG A 34 -3.57 12.20 11.22
N SER A 35 -4.61 11.85 11.99
CA SER A 35 -5.44 10.67 11.72
C SER A 35 -6.89 10.93 12.14
N VAL A 36 -7.80 10.14 11.57
CA VAL A 36 -9.21 10.07 11.95
C VAL A 36 -9.48 8.68 12.50
N GLU A 37 -10.17 8.58 13.64
CA GLU A 37 -10.42 7.32 14.33
C GLU A 37 -11.91 6.99 14.40
N TRP A 38 -12.24 5.71 14.29
CA TRP A 38 -13.59 5.16 14.49
C TRP A 38 -13.50 3.95 15.42
N ALA A 39 -13.83 4.18 16.69
CA ALA A 39 -13.90 3.11 17.69
C ALA A 39 -15.21 2.34 17.63
N GLN A 40 -15.22 1.12 18.13
CA GLN A 40 -16.44 0.38 18.41
C GLN A 40 -17.28 1.09 19.47
N PRO A 41 -18.62 0.84 19.46
CA PRO A 41 -19.49 1.33 20.54
C PRO A 41 -18.99 0.83 21.92
N ALA A 42 -19.04 1.71 22.92
CA ALA A 42 -18.58 1.40 24.28
C ALA A 42 -19.28 0.18 24.94
N ALA A 43 -20.43 -0.22 24.44
CA ALA A 43 -21.15 -1.42 24.88
C ALA A 43 -20.53 -2.75 24.41
N LYS A 44 -19.62 -2.73 23.44
CA LYS A 44 -18.89 -3.92 22.99
C LYS A 44 -17.59 -4.09 23.79
N PRO A 45 -17.09 -5.35 23.91
CA PRO A 45 -15.74 -5.58 24.43
C PRO A 45 -14.73 -4.76 23.64
N ARG A 46 -13.62 -4.42 24.26
CA ARG A 46 -12.54 -3.71 23.60
C ARG A 46 -12.06 -4.46 22.35
N ALA A 47 -11.90 -3.75 21.25
CA ALA A 47 -11.36 -4.32 20.02
C ALA A 47 -9.95 -4.86 20.23
N ARG A 48 -9.70 -6.08 19.75
CA ARG A 48 -8.35 -6.68 19.71
C ARG A 48 -7.58 -6.24 18.48
N CYS A 49 -8.27 -5.89 17.42
CA CYS A 49 -7.71 -5.51 16.14
C CYS A 49 -7.82 -4.01 15.87
N LEU A 50 -6.77 -3.47 15.30
CA LEU A 50 -6.79 -2.16 14.67
C LEU A 50 -6.61 -2.31 13.16
N VAL A 51 -7.49 -1.68 12.39
CA VAL A 51 -7.32 -1.47 10.95
C VAL A 51 -6.80 -0.06 10.73
N VAL A 52 -5.65 0.06 10.08
CA VAL A 52 -5.09 1.36 9.64
C VAL A 52 -5.30 1.51 8.15
N PHE A 53 -6.08 2.53 7.77
CA PHE A 53 -6.32 2.88 6.39
C PHE A 53 -5.28 3.89 5.88
N LEU A 54 -4.79 3.65 4.65
CA LEU A 54 -3.83 4.51 3.95
C LEU A 54 -4.42 4.99 2.62
N PRO A 55 -4.63 6.30 2.44
CA PRO A 55 -5.29 6.85 1.25
C PRO A 55 -4.43 6.78 0.00
N GLY A 56 -5.07 6.85 -1.16
CA GLY A 56 -4.45 7.06 -2.44
C GLY A 56 -3.85 8.48 -2.59
N MET A 57 -3.17 8.70 -3.71
CA MET A 57 -2.62 10.02 -4.01
C MET A 57 -3.76 11.01 -4.30
N GLY A 58 -3.85 12.06 -3.47
CA GLY A 58 -4.88 13.09 -3.59
C GLY A 58 -6.15 12.83 -2.79
N ASP A 59 -6.24 11.67 -2.12
CA ASP A 59 -7.30 11.35 -1.18
C ASP A 59 -6.91 11.74 0.25
N ASP A 60 -7.90 11.89 1.13
CA ASP A 60 -7.75 12.22 2.54
C ASP A 60 -8.26 11.10 3.47
N ALA A 61 -7.92 11.19 4.76
CA ALA A 61 -8.36 10.22 5.76
C ALA A 61 -9.90 10.20 5.93
N GLU A 62 -10.55 11.33 5.78
CA GLU A 62 -12.02 11.49 5.86
C GLU A 62 -12.76 10.77 4.72
N ASP A 63 -12.08 10.53 3.60
CA ASP A 63 -12.68 9.85 2.43
C ASP A 63 -13.09 8.41 2.74
N PHE A 64 -12.42 7.74 3.67
CA PHE A 64 -12.78 6.38 4.07
C PHE A 64 -14.19 6.29 4.68
N GLU A 65 -14.61 7.30 5.43
CA GLU A 65 -15.99 7.37 5.90
C GLU A 65 -16.93 7.84 4.80
N ARG A 66 -16.59 8.95 4.14
CA ARG A 66 -17.42 9.57 3.10
C ARG A 66 -17.74 8.61 1.94
N LEU A 67 -16.78 7.76 1.54
CA LEU A 67 -16.89 6.82 0.43
C LEU A 67 -17.27 5.39 0.87
N GLY A 68 -17.56 5.22 2.17
CA GLY A 68 -18.24 4.06 2.70
C GLY A 68 -17.37 2.87 3.11
N PHE A 69 -16.05 3.03 3.24
CA PHE A 69 -15.16 1.98 3.75
C PHE A 69 -15.43 1.66 5.22
N VAL A 70 -15.55 2.71 6.04
CA VAL A 70 -15.92 2.55 7.47
C VAL A 70 -17.27 1.85 7.61
N ALA A 71 -18.26 2.24 6.81
CA ALA A 71 -19.56 1.59 6.81
C ALA A 71 -19.48 0.12 6.35
N GLU A 72 -18.61 -0.19 5.37
CA GLU A 72 -18.41 -1.56 4.90
C GLU A 72 -17.84 -2.45 6.03
N VAL A 73 -16.80 -2.00 6.74
CA VAL A 73 -16.26 -2.74 7.89
C VAL A 73 -17.32 -2.95 8.97
N LYS A 74 -18.11 -1.93 9.28
CA LYS A 74 -19.18 -1.99 10.31
C LYS A 74 -20.32 -2.95 9.99
N LYS A 75 -20.50 -3.37 8.73
CA LYS A 75 -21.51 -4.39 8.35
C LYS A 75 -21.12 -5.80 8.82
N HIS A 76 -19.85 -6.02 9.08
CA HIS A 76 -19.34 -7.32 9.54
C HIS A 76 -19.26 -7.33 11.07
N ASP A 77 -19.57 -8.48 11.68
CA ASP A 77 -19.46 -8.62 13.15
C ASP A 77 -18.02 -8.91 13.54
N LEU A 78 -17.19 -7.87 13.46
CA LEU A 78 -15.77 -7.90 13.75
C LEU A 78 -15.46 -7.05 14.99
N SER A 79 -14.47 -7.49 15.76
CA SER A 79 -13.94 -6.75 16.92
C SER A 79 -12.79 -5.85 16.48
N VAL A 80 -13.12 -4.79 15.75
CA VAL A 80 -12.17 -3.92 15.02
C VAL A 80 -12.43 -2.46 15.33
N ASP A 81 -11.38 -1.74 15.75
CA ASP A 81 -11.31 -0.30 15.66
C ASP A 81 -10.58 0.11 14.39
N MET A 82 -10.87 1.29 13.89
CA MET A 82 -10.31 1.79 12.64
C MET A 82 -9.65 3.15 12.84
N VAL A 83 -8.55 3.37 12.15
CA VAL A 83 -7.90 4.67 12.01
C VAL A 83 -7.51 4.89 10.55
N ALA A 84 -7.74 6.07 10.01
CA ALA A 84 -7.21 6.49 8.72
C ALA A 84 -6.12 7.55 8.94
N ALA A 85 -4.93 7.29 8.41
CA ALA A 85 -3.82 8.22 8.50
C ALA A 85 -3.86 9.23 7.33
N HIS A 86 -3.59 10.51 7.60
CA HIS A 86 -3.39 11.52 6.55
C HIS A 86 -2.02 11.34 5.89
N ALA A 87 -1.80 10.19 5.26
CA ALA A 87 -0.56 9.80 4.61
C ALA A 87 -0.40 10.46 3.23
N THR A 88 -0.25 11.77 3.20
CA THR A 88 -0.12 12.54 1.96
C THR A 88 1.16 12.20 1.19
N LEU A 89 1.18 12.51 -0.12
CA LEU A 89 2.36 12.36 -0.98
C LEU A 89 3.62 13.03 -0.38
N GLY A 90 3.45 14.09 0.43
CA GLY A 90 4.57 14.79 1.06
C GLY A 90 5.43 13.93 1.98
N TYR A 91 4.86 12.97 2.68
CA TYR A 91 5.63 12.03 3.52
C TYR A 91 6.44 11.05 2.67
N TYR A 92 5.87 10.54 1.58
CA TYR A 92 6.57 9.64 0.66
C TYR A 92 7.72 10.35 -0.04
N ALA A 93 7.49 11.57 -0.54
CA ALA A 93 8.50 12.37 -1.22
C ALA A 93 9.70 12.76 -0.32
N ARG A 94 9.47 12.87 1.00
CA ARG A 94 10.50 13.16 2.00
C ARG A 94 11.09 11.90 2.63
N ALA A 95 10.62 10.72 2.23
CA ALA A 95 10.99 9.43 2.82
C ALA A 95 10.74 9.36 4.35
N THR A 96 9.77 10.13 4.87
CA THR A 96 9.43 10.17 6.31
C THR A 96 8.18 9.35 6.63
N PHE A 97 7.52 8.77 5.62
CA PHE A 97 6.27 8.05 5.79
C PHE A 97 6.35 6.91 6.81
N PRO A 98 7.32 5.97 6.75
CA PRO A 98 7.34 4.84 7.69
C PRO A 98 7.55 5.29 9.14
N GLU A 99 8.48 6.24 9.36
CA GLU A 99 8.75 6.79 10.68
C GLU A 99 7.52 7.48 11.27
N ARG A 100 6.84 8.31 10.46
CA ARG A 100 5.66 9.04 10.92
C ARG A 100 4.48 8.13 11.19
N LEU A 101 4.26 7.10 10.35
CA LEU A 101 3.23 6.11 10.60
C LEU A 101 3.51 5.31 11.88
N ALA A 102 4.78 4.92 12.11
CA ALA A 102 5.18 4.24 13.33
C ALA A 102 4.88 5.12 14.56
N THR A 103 5.49 6.29 14.62
CA THR A 103 5.49 7.14 15.82
C THR A 103 4.11 7.74 16.11
N ASP A 104 3.37 8.17 15.06
CA ASP A 104 2.15 8.94 15.25
C ASP A 104 0.88 8.07 15.29
N VAL A 105 0.92 6.85 14.75
CA VAL A 105 -0.26 5.98 14.62
C VAL A 105 -0.06 4.62 15.27
N VAL A 106 0.99 3.88 14.90
CA VAL A 106 1.14 2.47 15.30
C VAL A 106 1.60 2.33 16.76
N GLU A 107 2.63 3.05 17.18
CA GLU A 107 3.12 3.01 18.57
C GLU A 107 2.05 3.45 19.58
N PRO A 108 1.29 4.55 19.37
CA PRO A 108 0.17 4.91 20.23
C PRO A 108 -0.93 3.84 20.27
N ALA A 109 -1.21 3.19 19.14
CA ALA A 109 -2.18 2.11 19.08
C ALA A 109 -1.72 0.89 19.91
N ARG A 110 -0.45 0.51 19.76
CA ARG A 110 0.14 -0.58 20.57
C ARG A 110 0.10 -0.27 22.06
N ALA A 111 0.41 0.96 22.45
CA ALA A 111 0.31 1.40 23.85
C ALA A 111 -1.12 1.28 24.39
N ARG A 112 -2.13 1.37 23.53
CA ARG A 112 -3.53 1.12 23.85
C ARG A 112 -3.85 -0.39 23.97
N GLY A 113 -2.92 -1.28 23.54
CA GLY A 113 -2.99 -2.73 23.72
C GLY A 113 -3.73 -3.48 22.60
N TYR A 114 -3.77 -2.97 21.37
CA TYR A 114 -4.19 -3.76 20.22
C TYR A 114 -3.18 -4.89 19.96
N GLU A 115 -3.71 -6.11 19.78
CA GLU A 115 -2.90 -7.31 19.56
C GLU A 115 -2.60 -7.54 18.07
N GLN A 116 -3.54 -7.14 17.22
CA GLN A 116 -3.50 -7.34 15.78
C GLN A 116 -3.55 -6.01 15.04
N LEU A 117 -2.62 -5.80 14.13
CA LEU A 117 -2.56 -4.62 13.28
C LEU A 117 -2.70 -5.04 11.82
N TRP A 118 -3.72 -4.50 11.17
CA TRP A 118 -3.97 -4.68 9.74
C TRP A 118 -3.85 -3.36 9.00
N LEU A 119 -3.05 -3.32 7.94
CA LEU A 119 -2.93 -2.16 7.07
C LEU A 119 -3.76 -2.39 5.81
N ILE A 120 -4.62 -1.43 5.48
CA ILE A 120 -5.43 -1.46 4.25
C ILE A 120 -5.17 -0.17 3.49
N GLY A 121 -4.63 -0.26 2.28
CA GLY A 121 -4.30 0.93 1.50
C GLY A 121 -4.59 0.74 0.03
N MET A 122 -4.92 1.84 -0.66
CA MET A 122 -5.16 1.85 -2.10
C MET A 122 -4.13 2.69 -2.84
N SER A 123 -3.78 2.29 -4.07
CA SER A 123 -2.88 3.04 -4.94
C SER A 123 -1.55 3.39 -4.23
N LEU A 124 -1.27 4.68 -3.99
CA LEU A 124 -0.13 5.14 -3.19
C LEU A 124 -0.18 4.58 -1.75
N GLY A 125 -1.34 4.55 -1.13
CA GLY A 125 -1.53 3.94 0.20
C GLY A 125 -1.30 2.42 0.18
N GLY A 126 -1.60 1.75 -0.94
CA GLY A 126 -1.25 0.35 -1.16
C GLY A 126 0.26 0.11 -1.17
N LEU A 127 1.03 0.97 -1.87
CA LEU A 127 2.49 1.02 -1.71
C LEU A 127 2.86 1.27 -0.24
N GLY A 128 2.18 2.18 0.43
CA GLY A 128 2.43 2.52 1.84
C GLY A 128 2.34 1.32 2.77
N THR A 129 1.34 0.43 2.59
CA THR A 129 1.22 -0.78 3.40
C THR A 129 2.45 -1.67 3.27
N LEU A 130 2.95 -1.86 2.05
CA LEU A 130 4.11 -2.69 1.75
C LEU A 130 5.42 -2.02 2.20
N TYR A 131 5.53 -0.70 1.98
CA TYR A 131 6.71 0.07 2.37
C TYR A 131 6.90 0.06 3.89
N TYR A 132 5.83 0.28 4.66
CA TYR A 132 5.87 0.19 6.11
C TYR A 132 6.24 -1.22 6.57
N SER A 133 5.55 -2.23 6.04
CA SER A 133 5.73 -3.63 6.43
C SER A 133 7.14 -4.16 6.16
N ARG A 134 7.82 -3.66 5.12
CA ARG A 134 9.22 -4.04 4.83
C ARG A 134 10.16 -3.72 5.98
N GLY A 135 9.96 -2.62 6.69
CA GLY A 135 10.77 -2.19 7.83
C GLY A 135 10.21 -2.63 9.20
N HIS A 136 8.93 -2.99 9.26
CA HIS A 136 8.18 -3.23 10.49
C HIS A 136 7.36 -4.54 10.44
N ALA A 137 7.94 -5.59 9.86
CA ALA A 137 7.23 -6.86 9.64
C ALA A 137 6.66 -7.48 10.92
N ALA A 138 7.34 -7.31 12.05
CA ALA A 138 6.89 -7.81 13.37
C ALA A 138 5.67 -7.06 13.91
N ASP A 139 5.39 -5.87 13.39
CA ASP A 139 4.31 -5.00 13.86
C ASP A 139 2.99 -5.27 13.15
N VAL A 140 3.03 -5.82 11.95
CA VAL A 140 1.89 -5.94 11.04
C VAL A 140 1.44 -7.38 10.93
N THR A 141 0.19 -7.65 11.30
CA THR A 141 -0.42 -8.99 11.17
C THR A 141 -0.71 -9.31 9.71
N GLY A 142 -1.26 -8.35 8.98
CA GLY A 142 -1.54 -8.50 7.57
C GLY A 142 -1.81 -7.18 6.86
N VAL A 143 -1.77 -7.24 5.56
CA VAL A 143 -2.05 -6.10 4.68
C VAL A 143 -3.07 -6.48 3.61
N LEU A 144 -3.95 -5.54 3.27
CA LEU A 144 -4.72 -5.54 2.04
C LEU A 144 -4.23 -4.37 1.18
N ALA A 145 -3.51 -4.68 0.13
CA ALA A 145 -3.08 -3.71 -0.88
C ALA A 145 -4.12 -3.68 -2.02
N LEU A 146 -4.81 -2.55 -2.18
CA LEU A 146 -5.82 -2.35 -3.21
C LEU A 146 -5.20 -1.58 -4.38
N ALA A 147 -5.04 -2.25 -5.52
CA ALA A 147 -4.39 -1.69 -6.71
C ALA A 147 -3.13 -0.87 -6.37
N PRO A 148 -2.14 -1.46 -5.65
CA PRO A 148 -1.00 -0.72 -5.15
C PRO A 148 -0.14 -0.17 -6.28
N TYR A 149 0.39 1.06 -6.11
CA TYR A 149 1.44 1.56 -6.99
C TYR A 149 2.77 0.86 -6.67
N LEU A 150 3.21 -0.06 -7.53
CA LEU A 150 4.42 -0.86 -7.32
C LEU A 150 5.62 -0.36 -8.14
N GLY A 151 5.56 0.87 -8.62
CA GLY A 151 6.64 1.50 -9.37
C GLY A 151 6.34 1.73 -10.84
N GLU A 152 7.36 2.13 -11.57
CA GLU A 152 7.25 2.47 -12.98
C GLU A 152 7.05 1.22 -13.86
N ARG A 153 6.42 1.43 -15.01
CA ARG A 153 6.09 0.37 -15.96
C ARG A 153 7.32 -0.42 -16.42
N GLU A 154 8.42 0.27 -16.63
CA GLU A 154 9.68 -0.32 -17.11
C GLU A 154 10.19 -1.42 -16.17
N LEU A 155 10.03 -1.24 -14.86
CA LEU A 155 10.42 -2.24 -13.87
C LEU A 155 9.49 -3.47 -13.91
N SER A 156 8.19 -3.25 -14.03
CA SER A 156 7.24 -4.37 -14.18
C SER A 156 7.44 -5.13 -15.50
N ASP A 157 7.80 -4.45 -16.57
CA ASP A 157 8.16 -5.06 -17.86
C ASP A 157 9.47 -5.86 -17.76
N GLU A 158 10.48 -5.36 -17.03
CA GLU A 158 11.71 -6.09 -16.72
C GLU A 158 11.43 -7.40 -15.96
N ILE A 159 10.63 -7.33 -14.89
CA ILE A 159 10.25 -8.50 -14.08
C ILE A 159 9.51 -9.53 -14.96
N ARG A 160 8.58 -9.08 -15.78
CA ARG A 160 7.81 -9.93 -16.68
C ARG A 160 8.69 -10.60 -17.74
N ALA A 161 9.65 -9.88 -18.32
CA ALA A 161 10.57 -10.38 -19.31
C ALA A 161 11.49 -11.51 -18.76
N GLN A 162 11.72 -11.53 -17.45
CA GLN A 162 12.49 -12.58 -16.76
C GLN A 162 11.62 -13.76 -16.28
N GLY A 163 10.34 -13.81 -16.67
CA GLY A 163 9.44 -14.90 -16.30
C GLY A 163 8.64 -14.67 -15.01
N GLY A 164 8.51 -13.41 -14.57
CA GLY A 164 7.74 -13.03 -13.40
C GLY A 164 8.57 -12.90 -12.12
N LEU A 165 7.90 -12.53 -11.02
CA LEU A 165 8.58 -12.22 -9.76
C LEU A 165 9.40 -13.39 -9.22
N ALA A 166 8.91 -14.61 -9.36
CA ALA A 166 9.65 -15.80 -8.92
C ALA A 166 10.98 -16.02 -9.65
N SER A 167 11.13 -15.59 -10.89
CA SER A 167 12.35 -15.77 -11.68
C SER A 167 13.21 -14.51 -11.76
N TRP A 168 12.72 -13.40 -11.23
CA TRP A 168 13.41 -12.12 -11.34
C TRP A 168 14.74 -12.09 -10.58
N HIS A 169 15.78 -11.58 -11.23
CA HIS A 169 17.09 -11.34 -10.65
C HIS A 169 17.17 -9.88 -10.17
N GLY A 170 16.55 -9.64 -9.02
CA GLY A 170 16.54 -8.32 -8.39
C GLY A 170 17.90 -7.87 -7.85
N PRO A 171 18.01 -6.60 -7.46
CA PRO A 171 19.22 -6.08 -6.83
C PRO A 171 19.45 -6.72 -5.44
N PRO A 172 20.64 -6.59 -4.87
CA PRO A 172 20.86 -6.92 -3.46
C PRO A 172 19.98 -6.04 -2.56
N ARG A 173 19.67 -6.57 -1.36
CA ARG A 173 18.94 -5.84 -0.33
C ARG A 173 19.62 -4.51 -0.02
N VAL A 174 18.81 -3.47 0.19
CA VAL A 174 19.26 -2.19 0.72
C VAL A 174 18.73 -2.00 2.15
N ASP A 175 19.53 -1.41 3.02
CA ASP A 175 19.11 -1.14 4.40
C ASP A 175 18.13 0.04 4.46
N VAL A 176 18.44 1.09 3.69
CA VAL A 176 17.63 2.32 3.66
C VAL A 176 17.01 2.53 2.28
N MET A 177 15.69 2.59 2.24
CA MET A 177 14.96 2.97 1.03
C MET A 177 14.91 4.48 0.86
N ASN A 178 15.04 4.92 -0.39
CA ASN A 178 14.95 6.32 -0.82
C ASN A 178 14.27 6.43 -2.19
N GLY A 179 14.12 7.65 -2.70
CA GLY A 179 13.44 7.90 -3.97
C GLY A 179 14.01 7.17 -5.19
N ASN A 180 15.28 6.74 -5.14
CA ASN A 180 15.94 6.09 -6.28
C ASN A 180 15.90 4.55 -6.23
N ASN A 181 15.72 3.95 -5.05
CA ASN A 181 15.84 2.50 -4.89
C ASN A 181 14.55 1.81 -4.40
N TYR A 182 13.56 2.55 -3.88
CA TYR A 182 12.40 1.98 -3.19
C TYR A 182 11.61 1.00 -4.06
N GLN A 183 11.43 1.29 -5.35
CA GLN A 183 10.63 0.43 -6.24
C GLN A 183 11.25 -0.96 -6.37
N ARG A 184 12.55 -1.01 -6.69
CA ARG A 184 13.28 -2.27 -6.83
C ARG A 184 13.40 -3.01 -5.50
N GLU A 185 13.58 -2.29 -4.39
CA GLU A 185 13.64 -2.91 -3.07
C GLU A 185 12.29 -3.48 -2.62
N ILE A 186 11.17 -2.82 -2.91
CA ILE A 186 9.83 -3.37 -2.63
C ILE A 186 9.61 -4.67 -3.41
N TRP A 187 9.93 -4.71 -4.70
CA TRP A 187 9.81 -5.94 -5.49
C TRP A 187 10.75 -7.05 -5.00
N ARG A 188 11.99 -6.71 -4.65
CA ARG A 188 12.95 -7.66 -4.07
C ARG A 188 12.41 -8.24 -2.76
N TRP A 189 11.90 -7.37 -1.87
CA TRP A 189 11.32 -7.80 -0.59
C TRP A 189 10.08 -8.66 -0.79
N LEU A 190 9.16 -8.29 -1.68
CA LEU A 190 7.99 -9.10 -2.03
C LEU A 190 8.41 -10.48 -2.53
N GLN A 191 9.44 -10.57 -3.38
CA GLN A 191 10.00 -11.85 -3.83
C GLN A 191 10.51 -12.69 -2.63
N ALA A 192 11.25 -12.08 -1.72
CA ALA A 192 11.82 -12.79 -0.57
C ALA A 192 10.73 -13.26 0.40
N VAL A 193 9.72 -12.42 0.68
CA VAL A 193 8.58 -12.77 1.55
C VAL A 193 7.75 -13.89 0.95
N THR A 194 7.39 -13.79 -0.32
CA THR A 194 6.57 -14.84 -0.98
C THR A 194 7.29 -16.18 -1.10
N ARG A 195 8.61 -16.19 -1.00
CA ARG A 195 9.45 -17.41 -0.92
C ARG A 195 9.72 -17.86 0.52
N GLY A 196 9.26 -17.15 1.54
CA GLY A 196 9.56 -17.44 2.94
C GLY A 196 11.03 -17.19 3.35
N GLN A 197 11.76 -16.37 2.58
CA GLN A 197 13.17 -16.05 2.82
C GLN A 197 13.37 -14.84 3.75
N GLU A 198 12.37 -13.96 3.82
CA GLU A 198 12.33 -12.84 4.76
C GLU A 198 10.98 -12.82 5.50
N PRO A 199 10.94 -12.29 6.73
CA PRO A 199 9.69 -12.10 7.45
C PRO A 199 8.82 -11.06 6.76
N GLY A 200 7.50 -11.27 6.80
CA GLY A 200 6.51 -10.35 6.28
C GLY A 200 5.13 -10.65 6.85
N PRO A 201 4.19 -9.70 6.72
CA PRO A 201 2.80 -9.92 7.10
C PRO A 201 2.09 -10.87 6.12
N ASN A 202 0.87 -11.28 6.46
CA ASN A 202 -0.02 -11.90 5.49
C ASN A 202 -0.40 -10.87 4.42
N ILE A 203 0.03 -11.06 3.18
CA ILE A 203 -0.20 -10.11 2.08
C ILE A 203 -1.43 -10.54 1.29
N TYR A 204 -2.43 -9.66 1.21
CA TYR A 204 -3.60 -9.78 0.35
C TYR A 204 -3.58 -8.66 -0.70
N LEU A 205 -3.98 -8.99 -1.90
CA LEU A 205 -4.04 -8.08 -3.05
C LEU A 205 -5.47 -8.02 -3.58
N GLY A 206 -5.95 -6.82 -3.86
CA GLY A 206 -7.23 -6.61 -4.54
C GLY A 206 -7.09 -5.63 -5.70
N TYR A 207 -7.58 -5.96 -6.91
CA TYR A 207 -7.53 -5.05 -8.04
C TYR A 207 -8.65 -5.30 -9.05
N GLY A 208 -8.96 -4.27 -9.85
CA GLY A 208 -9.90 -4.34 -10.96
C GLY A 208 -9.23 -4.78 -12.26
N ARG A 209 -9.95 -5.49 -13.15
CA ARG A 209 -9.41 -5.91 -14.46
C ARG A 209 -9.03 -4.72 -15.35
N ASP A 210 -9.81 -3.64 -15.27
CA ASP A 210 -9.64 -2.43 -16.07
C ASP A 210 -8.80 -1.37 -15.33
N ASP A 211 -8.15 -1.76 -14.22
CA ASP A 211 -7.30 -0.87 -13.45
C ASP A 211 -6.01 -0.56 -14.25
N LYS A 212 -5.63 0.73 -14.28
CA LYS A 212 -4.41 1.18 -14.96
C LYS A 212 -3.13 0.54 -14.40
N LEU A 213 -3.17 0.03 -13.16
CA LEU A 213 -2.07 -0.66 -12.49
C LEU A 213 -2.18 -2.19 -12.54
N ALA A 214 -3.27 -2.75 -13.11
CA ALA A 214 -3.52 -4.19 -13.14
C ALA A 214 -2.33 -5.01 -13.66
N ARG A 215 -1.58 -4.46 -14.64
CA ARG A 215 -0.41 -5.15 -15.22
C ARG A 215 0.69 -5.44 -14.19
N GLN A 216 0.93 -4.57 -13.23
CA GLN A 216 1.90 -4.82 -12.15
C GLN A 216 1.28 -5.68 -11.04
N ASP A 217 -0.02 -5.50 -10.77
CA ASP A 217 -0.74 -6.28 -9.76
C ASP A 217 -0.79 -7.76 -10.13
N GLU A 218 -0.92 -8.10 -11.42
CA GLU A 218 -0.83 -9.48 -11.94
C GLU A 218 0.50 -10.16 -11.58
N LEU A 219 1.63 -9.43 -11.60
CA LEU A 219 2.93 -9.98 -11.22
C LEU A 219 2.99 -10.35 -9.74
N LEU A 220 2.41 -9.50 -8.87
CA LEU A 220 2.31 -9.80 -7.45
C LEU A 220 1.32 -10.93 -7.21
N ALA A 221 0.14 -10.89 -7.85
CA ALA A 221 -0.89 -11.93 -7.74
C ALA A 221 -0.34 -13.34 -8.03
N ALA A 222 0.49 -13.46 -9.08
CA ALA A 222 1.10 -14.72 -9.46
C ALA A 222 2.10 -15.29 -8.43
N ALA A 223 2.57 -14.46 -7.49
CA ALA A 223 3.51 -14.87 -6.46
C ALA A 223 2.84 -15.09 -5.08
N LEU A 224 1.61 -14.62 -4.91
CA LEU A 224 0.88 -14.77 -3.65
C LEU A 224 0.27 -16.18 -3.51
N PRO A 225 0.04 -16.67 -2.28
CA PRO A 225 -0.68 -17.91 -2.04
C PRO A 225 -2.10 -17.89 -2.61
N GLU A 226 -2.64 -19.06 -2.88
CA GLU A 226 -4.05 -19.20 -3.27
C GLU A 226 -4.97 -18.58 -2.23
N GLY A 227 -6.02 -17.86 -2.70
CA GLY A 227 -6.96 -17.15 -1.83
C GLY A 227 -6.48 -15.78 -1.33
N HIS A 228 -5.25 -15.36 -1.64
CA HIS A 228 -4.72 -14.06 -1.24
C HIS A 228 -4.94 -12.96 -2.30
N THR A 229 -5.58 -13.27 -3.42
CA THR A 229 -5.86 -12.30 -4.49
C THR A 229 -7.35 -12.21 -4.78
N TYR A 230 -7.86 -10.99 -4.82
CA TYR A 230 -9.23 -10.64 -5.19
C TYR A 230 -9.21 -9.86 -6.51
N LEU A 231 -9.72 -10.47 -7.57
CA LEU A 231 -9.86 -9.84 -8.89
C LEU A 231 -11.34 -9.70 -9.22
N ILE A 232 -11.74 -8.50 -9.63
CA ILE A 232 -13.11 -8.20 -10.08
C ILE A 232 -13.08 -7.37 -11.36
N ASP A 233 -14.21 -7.27 -12.04
CA ASP A 233 -14.40 -6.25 -13.07
C ASP A 233 -14.49 -4.88 -12.39
N GLY A 234 -13.73 -3.89 -12.88
CA GLY A 234 -13.68 -2.56 -12.29
C GLY A 234 -12.37 -1.84 -12.61
N ALA A 235 -12.34 -0.55 -12.31
CA ALA A 235 -11.24 0.37 -12.62
C ALA A 235 -10.47 0.79 -11.35
N HIS A 236 -9.57 1.79 -11.50
CA HIS A 236 -8.79 2.38 -10.42
C HIS A 236 -9.63 3.42 -9.65
N ASP A 237 -10.62 2.96 -8.90
CA ASP A 237 -11.57 3.83 -8.20
C ASP A 237 -12.10 3.24 -6.89
N TRP A 238 -12.68 4.13 -6.07
CA TRP A 238 -13.24 3.80 -4.77
C TRP A 238 -14.39 2.78 -4.81
N THR A 239 -15.17 2.74 -5.88
CA THR A 239 -16.27 1.80 -6.04
C THR A 239 -15.75 0.38 -6.14
N THR A 240 -14.76 0.18 -6.99
CA THR A 240 -14.02 -1.08 -7.16
C THR A 240 -13.36 -1.51 -5.86
N TRP A 241 -12.62 -0.60 -5.21
CA TRP A 241 -11.89 -0.91 -3.97
C TRP A 241 -12.82 -1.25 -2.81
N LYS A 242 -13.99 -0.62 -2.71
CA LYS A 242 -14.97 -0.96 -1.68
C LYS A 242 -15.54 -2.38 -1.85
N VAL A 243 -15.80 -2.82 -3.07
CA VAL A 243 -16.24 -4.20 -3.33
C VAL A 243 -15.13 -5.20 -2.96
N LEU A 244 -13.88 -4.88 -3.30
CA LEU A 244 -12.71 -5.70 -2.94
C LEU A 244 -12.51 -5.77 -1.43
N LEU A 245 -12.68 -4.65 -0.71
CA LEU A 245 -12.68 -4.63 0.75
C LEU A 245 -13.75 -5.57 1.32
N GLY A 246 -14.99 -5.51 0.83
CA GLY A 246 -16.07 -6.39 1.27
C GLY A 246 -15.73 -7.88 1.10
N ARG A 247 -15.07 -8.27 0.00
CA ARG A 247 -14.59 -9.64 -0.21
C ARG A 247 -13.50 -10.04 0.77
N PHE A 248 -12.54 -9.16 1.01
CA PHE A 248 -11.47 -9.39 1.99
C PHE A 248 -12.01 -9.56 3.41
N LEU A 249 -12.96 -8.74 3.85
CA LEU A 249 -13.56 -8.81 5.19
C LEU A 249 -14.27 -10.15 5.47
N GLN A 250 -14.54 -10.93 4.43
CA GLN A 250 -15.09 -12.28 4.52
C GLN A 250 -13.97 -13.34 4.57
N SER A 251 -12.70 -12.97 4.41
CA SER A 251 -11.59 -13.94 4.43
C SER A 251 -11.43 -14.55 5.82
N SER A 252 -11.14 -15.85 5.86
CA SER A 252 -11.06 -16.61 7.09
C SER A 252 -9.92 -16.14 8.03
N ASP A 253 -8.81 -15.62 7.47
CA ASP A 253 -7.66 -15.20 8.26
C ASP A 253 -7.93 -13.89 9.00
N PHE A 254 -8.42 -12.88 8.29
CA PHE A 254 -8.82 -11.62 8.91
C PHE A 254 -9.95 -11.84 9.94
N ALA A 255 -10.98 -12.58 9.56
CA ALA A 255 -12.11 -12.86 10.43
C ALA A 255 -11.70 -13.64 11.69
N ARG A 256 -10.77 -14.58 11.59
CA ARG A 256 -10.25 -15.31 12.77
C ARG A 256 -9.43 -14.41 13.70
N SER A 257 -8.65 -13.51 13.13
CA SER A 257 -7.81 -12.59 13.90
C SER A 257 -8.61 -11.55 14.68
N CYS A 258 -9.76 -11.11 14.11
CA CYS A 258 -10.48 -9.90 14.54
C CYS A 258 -11.94 -10.15 14.99
N ARG A 259 -12.27 -11.35 15.40
CA ARG A 259 -13.55 -11.68 16.07
C ARG A 259 -13.47 -11.63 17.59
#